data_53356f4133bb17171495fbe82155a423
#
_entry.id   53356f4133bb17171495fbe82155a423
#
_cell.length_a   1.000
_cell.length_b   1.000
_cell.length_c   1.000
_cell.angle_alpha   90.00
_cell.angle_beta   90.00
_cell.angle_gamma   90.00
#
_symmetry.space_group_name_H-M   'P 1'
#
loop_
_entity.id
_entity.type
_entity.pdbx_description
1 polymer ?
#
loop_
_entity_poly.entity_id
_entity_poly.type
_entity_poly.pdbx_seq_one_letter_code
_entity_poly.pdbx_strand_id
1 'polypeptide(L)' 'MITLRDIDGILFDIDISDIEEIQRQEDKCWLVTTDGRRIQIKTPCETVLSMIMRAKLIGT' A
#
# COMPACT_ATOMS: atom_id res chain seq x y z
N MET A 1 5.28 -9.17 2.46
CA MET A 1 5.39 -7.88 3.15
C MET A 1 5.98 -6.84 2.23
N ILE A 2 5.43 -5.66 2.21
CA ILE A 2 5.94 -4.57 1.39
C ILE A 2 6.23 -3.36 2.28
N THR A 3 7.16 -2.52 1.85
CA THR A 3 7.55 -1.31 2.58
C THR A 3 7.02 -0.10 1.84
N LEU A 4 6.26 0.73 2.52
CA LEU A 4 5.66 1.93 1.97
C LEU A 4 6.09 3.14 2.79
N ARG A 5 5.85 4.33 2.23
CA ARG A 5 6.17 5.59 2.89
C ARG A 5 4.86 6.31 3.20
N ASP A 6 4.68 6.71 4.44
CA ASP A 6 3.49 7.46 4.84
C ASP A 6 3.63 8.94 4.44
N ILE A 7 2.61 9.75 4.76
CA ILE A 7 2.61 11.17 4.37
C ILE A 7 3.69 11.99 5.05
N ASP A 8 4.22 11.51 6.16
CA ASP A 8 5.32 12.16 6.87
C ASP A 8 6.68 11.71 6.34
N GLY A 9 6.68 10.82 5.36
CA GLY A 9 7.90 10.29 4.77
C GLY A 9 8.52 9.15 5.56
N ILE A 10 7.83 8.62 6.55
CA ILE A 10 8.32 7.54 7.39
C ILE A 10 8.01 6.20 6.72
N LEU A 11 9.03 5.34 6.63
CA LEU A 11 8.84 4.01 6.06
C LEU A 11 8.14 3.09 7.06
N PHE A 12 7.21 2.28 6.54
CA PHE A 12 6.55 1.26 7.35
C PHE A 12 6.34 0.01 6.51
N ASP A 13 6.32 -1.13 7.18
CA ASP A 13 6.08 -2.42 6.53
C ASP A 13 4.65 -2.86 6.75
N ILE A 14 4.05 -3.44 5.72
CA ILE A 14 2.70 -3.99 5.84
C ILE A 14 2.64 -5.31 5.09
N ASP A 15 1.93 -6.27 5.68
CA ASP A 15 1.68 -7.55 5.05
C ASP A 15 0.59 -7.38 3.99
N ILE A 16 0.79 -7.98 2.82
CA ILE A 16 -0.16 -7.89 1.72
C ILE A 16 -1.52 -8.44 2.13
N SER A 17 -1.56 -9.45 2.97
CA SER A 17 -2.81 -10.01 3.47
C SER A 17 -3.62 -9.03 4.30
N ASP A 18 -3.00 -7.97 4.82
CA ASP A 18 -3.67 -6.94 5.59
C ASP A 18 -4.19 -5.80 4.71
N ILE A 19 -3.90 -5.84 3.42
CA ILE A 19 -4.36 -4.83 2.46
C ILE A 19 -5.64 -5.31 1.81
N GLU A 20 -6.72 -4.56 2.01
CA GLU A 20 -7.99 -4.87 1.36
C GLU A 20 -8.09 -4.20 -0.01
N GLU A 21 -7.67 -2.94 -0.09
CA GLU A 21 -7.84 -2.16 -1.30
C GLU A 21 -6.84 -1.02 -1.36
N ILE A 22 -6.47 -0.61 -2.56
CA ILE A 22 -5.70 0.60 -2.81
C ILE A 22 -6.62 1.57 -3.55
N GLN A 23 -6.83 2.76 -3.00
CA GLN A 23 -7.69 3.76 -3.60
C GLN A 23 -6.87 4.96 -4.05
N ARG A 24 -7.20 5.48 -5.23
CA ARG A 24 -6.63 6.71 -5.74
C ARG A 24 -7.71 7.78 -5.72
N GLN A 25 -7.48 8.84 -4.97
CA GLN A 25 -8.45 9.91 -4.82
C GLN A 25 -7.72 11.24 -4.72
N GLU A 26 -8.10 12.22 -5.56
CA GLU A 26 -7.51 13.56 -5.56
C GLU A 26 -5.98 13.53 -5.72
N ASP A 27 -5.48 12.70 -6.61
CA ASP A 27 -4.04 12.50 -6.86
C ASP A 27 -3.27 11.95 -5.65
N LYS A 28 -3.99 11.44 -4.68
CA LYS A 28 -3.41 10.84 -3.48
C LYS A 28 -3.68 9.34 -3.48
N CYS A 29 -2.79 8.60 -2.85
CA CYS A 29 -2.95 7.16 -2.72
C CYS A 29 -3.35 6.82 -1.28
N TRP A 30 -4.40 6.01 -1.16
CA TRP A 30 -4.93 5.58 0.13
C TRP A 30 -4.86 4.07 0.22
N LEU A 31 -4.36 3.61 1.34
CA LEU A 31 -4.30 2.19 1.65
C LEU A 31 -5.47 1.86 2.58
N VAL A 32 -6.32 0.93 2.16
CA VAL A 32 -7.43 0.46 2.99
C VAL A 32 -7.03 -0.89 3.55
N THR A 33 -7.03 -1.01 4.86
CA THR A 33 -6.65 -2.25 5.53
C THR A 33 -7.87 -3.11 5.84
N THR A 34 -7.63 -4.38 6.09
CA THR A 34 -8.71 -5.34 6.36
C THR A 34 -9.44 -5.04 7.67
N ASP A 35 -8.81 -4.29 8.57
CA ASP A 35 -9.45 -3.88 9.83
C ASP A 35 -10.25 -2.58 9.69
N GLY A 36 -10.39 -2.07 8.47
CA GLY A 36 -11.22 -0.91 8.19
C GLY A 36 -10.53 0.45 8.27
N ARG A 37 -9.22 0.48 8.43
CA ARG A 37 -8.49 1.75 8.47
C ARG A 37 -8.13 2.21 7.07
N ARG A 38 -8.10 3.52 6.89
CA ARG A 38 -7.62 4.17 5.67
C ARG A 38 -6.38 4.96 6.01
N ILE A 39 -5.29 4.65 5.32
CA ILE A 39 -4.00 5.30 5.57
C ILE A 39 -3.58 6.00 4.29
N GLN A 40 -3.37 7.31 4.36
CA GLN A 40 -2.83 8.04 3.23
C GLN A 40 -1.33 7.74 3.13
N ILE A 41 -0.87 7.41 1.94
CA ILE A 41 0.54 7.09 1.71
C ILE A 41 1.15 8.04 0.69
N LYS A 42 2.43 8.32 0.86
CA LYS A 42 3.17 9.18 -0.05
C LYS A 42 3.66 8.39 -1.27
N THR A 43 3.85 7.10 -1.12
CA THR A 43 4.25 6.22 -2.22
C THR A 43 3.19 6.27 -3.31
N PRO A 44 3.55 6.49 -4.59
CA PRO A 44 2.55 6.54 -5.67
C PRO A 44 1.78 5.22 -5.79
N CYS A 45 0.49 5.32 -6.11
CA CYS A 45 -0.36 4.13 -6.25
C CYS A 45 0.19 3.13 -7.25
N GLU A 46 0.74 3.60 -8.35
CA GLU A 46 1.33 2.72 -9.36
C GLU A 46 2.49 1.90 -8.79
N THR A 47 3.31 2.54 -7.97
CA THR A 47 4.43 1.87 -7.31
C THR A 47 3.92 0.82 -6.33
N VAL A 48 2.89 1.17 -5.55
CA VAL A 48 2.31 0.25 -4.58
C VAL A 48 1.73 -0.97 -5.29
N LEU A 49 0.99 -0.76 -6.36
CA LEU A 49 0.39 -1.86 -7.13
C LEU A 49 1.47 -2.76 -7.72
N SER A 50 2.56 -2.19 -8.23
CA SER A 50 3.69 -2.96 -8.73
C SER A 50 4.32 -3.82 -7.64
N MET A 51 4.50 -3.26 -6.45
CA MET A 51 5.05 -4.00 -5.32
C MET A 51 4.17 -5.17 -4.93
N ILE A 52 2.86 -4.96 -4.89
CA ILE A 52 1.90 -6.00 -4.55
C ILE A 52 1.93 -7.12 -5.59
N MET A 53 1.93 -6.75 -6.86
CA MET A 53 1.97 -7.74 -7.94
C MET A 53 3.25 -8.57 -7.89
N ARG A 54 4.40 -7.93 -7.69
CA ARG A 54 5.68 -8.63 -7.58
C ARG A 54 5.69 -9.59 -6.39
N ALA A 55 5.18 -9.14 -5.25
CA ALA A 55 5.15 -9.97 -4.06
C ALA A 55 4.26 -11.20 -4.26
N LYS A 56 3.13 -11.04 -4.95
CA LYS A 56 2.25 -12.17 -5.26
C LYS A 56 2.89 -13.15 -6.21
N LEU A 57 3.63 -12.66 -7.22
CA LEU A 57 4.30 -13.53 -8.18
C LEU A 57 5.43 -14.32 -7.53
N ILE A 58 6.16 -13.71 -6.62
CA ILE A 58 7.30 -14.36 -5.94
C ILE A 58 6.80 -15.24 -4.80
N GLY A 59 5.70 -14.87 -4.16
CA GLY A 59 5.17 -15.56 -2.99
C GLY A 59 4.38 -16.83 -3.31
N THR A 60 4.19 -17.12 -4.56
CA THR A 60 3.57 -18.38 -4.99
C THR A 60 4.64 -19.36 -5.47
#